data_707e7eaac1bd6199b006a6b805613339
#
_entry.id   707e7eaac1bd6199b006a6b805613339
#
_cell.length_a   1.000
_cell.length_b   1.000
_cell.length_c   1.000
_cell.angle_alpha   90.00
_cell.angle_beta   90.00
_cell.angle_gamma   90.00
#
_symmetry.space_group_name_H-M   'P 1'
#
loop_
_entity.id
_entity.type
_entity.pdbx_description
1 polymer ?
#
loop_
_entity_poly.entity_id
_entity_poly.type
_entity_poly.pdbx_seq_one_letter_code
_entity_poly.pdbx_strand_id
1 'polypeptide(L)'
;MVVIVPLRAAIGVAIALSFACAATEVRAEDSSPWQRDAHSALRLLAGSRSGSVLLGGIAIQLQPGWKTYWRTPGDSGVPPRFDFSKSDNVEAVTVLWPAPRKFDDGAGGTALGYKQQVVLPLRIVAKNADKPVTLRANINYAVCDKICIPVEANAELGFASVAS
;
A
#
# COMPACT_ATOMS: atom_id res chain seq x y z
N MET A 1 -17.49 -78.19 -38.57
CA MET A 1 -17.92 -77.42 -37.36
C MET A 1 -16.78 -76.43 -37.02
N VAL A 2 -16.93 -75.20 -37.54
CA VAL A 2 -15.84 -74.16 -37.41
C VAL A 2 -16.36 -73.22 -36.35
N VAL A 3 -15.56 -73.08 -35.27
CA VAL A 3 -15.85 -72.17 -34.17
C VAL A 3 -15.05 -70.87 -34.44
N ILE A 4 -15.79 -69.77 -34.68
CA ILE A 4 -15.24 -68.43 -34.85
C ILE A 4 -15.23 -67.76 -33.48
N VAL A 5 -14.00 -67.38 -32.98
CA VAL A 5 -13.82 -66.62 -31.75
C VAL A 5 -13.70 -65.13 -32.15
N PRO A 6 -14.50 -64.21 -31.56
CA PRO A 6 -14.39 -62.80 -31.86
C PRO A 6 -13.30 -62.16 -31.00
N LEU A 7 -12.37 -61.45 -31.71
CA LEU A 7 -11.31 -60.66 -31.17
C LEU A 7 -11.91 -59.34 -30.59
N ARG A 8 -11.88 -59.14 -29.26
CA ARG A 8 -12.29 -57.90 -28.59
C ARG A 8 -11.14 -56.92 -28.64
N ALA A 9 -11.31 -55.83 -29.43
CA ALA A 9 -10.42 -54.71 -29.43
C ALA A 9 -10.70 -53.85 -28.18
N ALA A 10 -9.68 -53.74 -27.30
CA ALA A 10 -9.69 -52.82 -26.17
C ALA A 10 -9.26 -51.44 -26.64
N ILE A 11 -10.17 -50.46 -26.64
CA ILE A 11 -9.90 -49.05 -26.90
C ILE A 11 -9.42 -48.43 -25.59
N GLY A 12 -8.11 -48.18 -25.50
CA GLY A 12 -7.49 -47.41 -24.41
C GLY A 12 -7.75 -45.92 -24.59
N VAL A 13 -8.57 -45.33 -23.73
CA VAL A 13 -8.75 -43.87 -23.65
C VAL A 13 -7.60 -43.29 -22.85
N ALA A 14 -6.66 -42.64 -23.50
CA ALA A 14 -5.63 -41.85 -22.87
C ALA A 14 -6.20 -40.48 -22.46
N ILE A 15 -6.42 -40.26 -21.17
CA ILE A 15 -6.81 -38.97 -20.60
C ILE A 15 -5.53 -38.15 -20.44
N ALA A 16 -5.30 -37.19 -21.36
CA ALA A 16 -4.27 -36.20 -21.21
C ALA A 16 -4.72 -35.14 -20.18
N LEU A 17 -4.16 -35.19 -18.97
CA LEU A 17 -4.30 -34.13 -17.97
C LEU A 17 -3.50 -32.89 -18.43
N SER A 18 -4.18 -31.93 -19.03
CA SER A 18 -3.59 -30.62 -19.32
C SER A 18 -3.54 -29.81 -18.01
N PHE A 19 -2.35 -29.69 -17.43
CA PHE A 19 -2.09 -28.77 -16.31
C PHE A 19 -2.07 -27.35 -16.88
N ALA A 20 -3.21 -26.66 -16.78
CA ALA A 20 -3.27 -25.21 -17.05
C ALA A 20 -2.56 -24.48 -15.91
N CYS A 21 -1.32 -24.04 -16.17
CA CYS A 21 -0.62 -23.12 -15.28
C CYS A 21 -1.37 -21.78 -15.34
N ALA A 22 -2.23 -21.50 -14.36
CA ALA A 22 -2.86 -20.21 -14.21
C ALA A 22 -1.78 -19.20 -13.81
N ALA A 23 -1.29 -18.42 -14.78
CA ALA A 23 -0.49 -17.25 -14.50
C ALA A 23 -1.41 -16.26 -13.75
N THR A 24 -1.14 -16.05 -12.46
CA THR A 24 -1.77 -14.98 -11.69
C THR A 24 -1.25 -13.67 -12.24
N GLU A 25 -2.04 -13.01 -13.08
CA GLU A 25 -1.78 -11.62 -13.46
C GLU A 25 -1.85 -10.77 -12.19
N VAL A 26 -0.71 -10.22 -11.77
CA VAL A 26 -0.68 -9.19 -10.73
C VAL A 26 -1.32 -7.94 -11.35
N ARG A 27 -2.60 -7.75 -11.07
CA ARG A 27 -3.29 -6.51 -11.42
C ARG A 27 -2.66 -5.39 -10.59
N ALA A 28 -2.20 -4.34 -11.27
CA ALA A 28 -1.86 -3.10 -10.59
C ALA A 28 -3.16 -2.56 -9.97
N GLU A 29 -3.18 -2.44 -8.65
CA GLU A 29 -4.30 -1.85 -7.92
C GLU A 29 -4.03 -0.36 -7.74
N ASP A 30 -5.04 0.49 -7.89
CA ASP A 30 -4.92 1.94 -7.69
C ASP A 30 -4.71 2.31 -6.22
N SER A 31 -5.00 1.39 -5.30
CA SER A 31 -4.80 1.58 -3.86
C SER A 31 -4.76 0.26 -3.09
N SER A 32 -4.06 0.26 -1.97
CA SER A 32 -4.12 -0.85 -1.01
C SER A 32 -5.46 -0.87 -0.26
N PRO A 33 -5.81 -1.99 0.39
CA PRO A 33 -6.89 -2.02 1.37
C PRO A 33 -6.66 -1.00 2.48
N TRP A 34 -7.77 -0.49 3.05
CA TRP A 34 -7.70 0.38 4.22
C TRP A 34 -7.25 -0.41 5.47
N GLN A 35 -6.18 0.05 6.09
CA GLN A 35 -5.80 -0.34 7.46
C GLN A 35 -6.56 0.55 8.42
N ARG A 36 -7.44 -0.02 9.24
CA ARG A 36 -8.34 0.73 10.12
C ARG A 36 -8.00 0.52 11.58
N ASP A 37 -8.02 1.58 12.34
CA ASP A 37 -8.06 1.56 13.80
C ASP A 37 -9.35 2.24 14.30
N ALA A 38 -9.45 2.46 15.62
CA ALA A 38 -10.65 3.04 16.21
C ALA A 38 -10.93 4.48 15.74
N HIS A 39 -9.91 5.25 15.35
CA HIS A 39 -10.01 6.69 15.13
C HIS A 39 -9.46 7.16 13.79
N SER A 40 -8.84 6.26 13.04
CA SER A 40 -8.29 6.56 11.71
C SER A 40 -8.38 5.38 10.74
N ALA A 41 -8.11 5.66 9.49
CA ALA A 41 -7.86 4.66 8.47
C ALA A 41 -6.72 5.14 7.57
N LEU A 42 -5.85 4.21 7.14
CA LEU A 42 -4.71 4.50 6.29
C LEU A 42 -4.67 3.52 5.12
N ARG A 43 -4.28 4.00 3.93
CA ARG A 43 -3.96 3.17 2.78
C ARG A 43 -2.88 3.80 1.91
N LEU A 44 -2.25 2.98 1.08
CA LEU A 44 -1.38 3.42 -0.01
C LEU A 44 -2.21 3.71 -1.27
N LEU A 45 -1.77 4.69 -2.04
CA LEU A 45 -2.32 5.05 -3.35
C LEU A 45 -1.23 4.89 -4.41
N ALA A 46 -1.60 4.34 -5.56
CA ALA A 46 -0.77 4.36 -6.75
C ALA A 46 -1.06 5.61 -7.58
N GLY A 47 -0.02 6.16 -8.15
CA GLY A 47 -0.07 7.24 -9.12
C GLY A 47 0.67 6.86 -10.40
N SER A 48 1.11 7.85 -11.16
CA SER A 48 1.81 7.64 -12.43
C SER A 48 3.21 7.09 -12.24
N ARG A 49 3.72 6.44 -13.29
CA ARG A 49 5.10 5.99 -13.40
C ARG A 49 5.74 6.56 -14.66
N SER A 50 6.98 7.03 -14.55
CA SER A 50 7.81 7.45 -15.67
C SER A 50 9.22 6.89 -15.48
N GLY A 51 9.57 5.86 -16.23
CA GLY A 51 10.84 5.16 -16.08
C GLY A 51 11.02 4.58 -14.67
N SER A 52 12.11 4.98 -13.99
CA SER A 52 12.39 4.57 -12.61
C SER A 52 11.62 5.36 -11.54
N VAL A 53 10.95 6.45 -11.90
CA VAL A 53 10.22 7.29 -10.94
C VAL A 53 8.75 6.95 -10.94
N LEU A 54 8.23 6.64 -9.75
CA LEU A 54 6.81 6.38 -9.50
C LEU A 54 6.28 7.45 -8.53
N LEU A 55 5.07 7.88 -8.78
CA LEU A 55 4.31 8.69 -7.83
C LEU A 55 3.34 7.77 -7.08
N GLY A 56 3.14 8.08 -5.82
CA GLY A 56 2.19 7.38 -4.97
C GLY A 56 1.70 8.31 -3.86
N GLY A 57 1.04 7.75 -2.87
CA GLY A 57 0.58 8.51 -1.73
C GLY A 57 0.23 7.64 -0.53
N ILE A 58 0.22 8.25 0.64
CA ILE A 58 -0.36 7.70 1.86
C ILE A 58 -1.60 8.51 2.16
N ALA A 59 -2.77 7.89 2.05
CA ALA A 59 -4.03 8.51 2.42
C ALA A 59 -4.36 8.17 3.88
N ILE A 60 -4.62 9.18 4.69
CA ILE A 60 -5.06 9.03 6.08
C ILE A 60 -6.42 9.72 6.21
N GLN A 61 -7.40 9.00 6.73
CA GLN A 61 -8.71 9.53 7.14
C GLN A 61 -8.80 9.50 8.67
N LEU A 62 -9.37 10.53 9.24
CA LEU A 62 -9.51 10.70 10.69
C LEU A 62 -10.98 10.81 11.06
N GLN A 63 -11.36 10.25 12.19
CA GLN A 63 -12.69 10.46 12.75
C GLN A 63 -12.92 11.96 13.09
N PRO A 64 -14.16 12.43 13.11
CA PRO A 64 -14.48 13.82 13.51
C PRO A 64 -13.85 14.17 14.86
N GLY A 65 -13.21 15.34 14.95
CA GLY A 65 -12.52 15.81 16.15
C GLY A 65 -11.07 15.39 16.26
N TRP A 66 -10.68 14.28 15.62
CA TRP A 66 -9.31 13.76 15.68
C TRP A 66 -8.38 14.47 14.70
N LYS A 67 -7.09 14.55 15.07
CA LYS A 67 -6.00 15.12 14.27
C LYS A 67 -4.80 14.20 14.25
N THR A 68 -3.95 14.35 13.23
CA THR A 68 -2.61 13.74 13.18
C THR A 68 -1.58 14.84 12.86
N TYR A 69 -0.30 14.54 12.95
CA TYR A 69 0.73 15.55 13.00
C TYR A 69 1.56 15.65 11.72
N TRP A 70 2.13 16.83 11.50
CA TRP A 70 3.11 17.12 10.47
C TRP A 70 4.49 16.65 10.89
N ARG A 71 5.45 16.63 9.94
CA ARG A 71 6.86 16.25 10.20
C ARG A 71 7.54 17.05 11.32
N THR A 72 7.15 18.31 11.49
CA THR A 72 7.57 19.19 12.58
C THR A 72 6.32 19.61 13.33
N PRO A 73 5.92 18.83 14.34
CA PRO A 73 4.56 18.88 14.87
C PRO A 73 4.29 20.07 15.80
N GLY A 74 5.31 20.84 16.18
CA GLY A 74 5.19 21.93 17.14
C GLY A 74 5.50 21.47 18.58
N ASP A 75 4.91 22.16 19.56
CA ASP A 75 5.31 22.03 20.97
C ASP A 75 4.94 20.68 21.60
N SER A 76 3.83 20.08 21.19
CA SER A 76 3.25 18.91 21.85
C SER A 76 2.93 17.72 20.92
N GLY A 77 3.33 17.79 19.65
CA GLY A 77 2.98 16.76 18.67
C GLY A 77 3.96 15.60 18.59
N VAL A 78 3.50 14.50 18.01
CA VAL A 78 4.31 13.30 17.71
C VAL A 78 4.45 13.17 16.21
N PRO A 79 5.66 13.34 15.63
CA PRO A 79 5.85 13.23 14.18
C PRO A 79 5.67 11.79 13.73
N PRO A 80 5.04 11.57 12.56
CA PRO A 80 4.95 10.23 11.98
C PRO A 80 6.33 9.71 11.54
N ARG A 81 6.49 8.39 11.58
CA ARG A 81 7.67 7.67 11.12
C ARG A 81 7.27 6.66 10.05
N PHE A 82 8.09 6.53 9.04
CA PHE A 82 7.86 5.65 7.89
C PHE A 82 9.06 4.73 7.70
N ASP A 83 8.80 3.44 7.56
CA ASP A 83 9.78 2.44 7.17
C ASP A 83 9.32 1.74 5.89
N PHE A 84 10.11 1.86 4.84
CA PHE A 84 9.90 1.25 3.53
C PHE A 84 10.94 0.16 3.22
N SER A 85 11.78 -0.22 4.17
CA SER A 85 12.94 -1.11 3.97
C SER A 85 12.57 -2.50 3.45
N LYS A 86 11.34 -2.95 3.68
CA LYS A 86 10.84 -4.26 3.22
C LYS A 86 10.25 -4.24 1.81
N SER A 87 10.35 -3.11 1.09
CA SER A 87 9.85 -2.97 -0.27
C SER A 87 10.73 -3.71 -1.28
N ASP A 88 10.12 -4.22 -2.37
CA ASP A 88 10.84 -4.85 -3.47
C ASP A 88 11.08 -3.86 -4.60
N ASN A 89 12.30 -3.90 -5.17
CA ASN A 89 12.74 -3.04 -6.29
C ASN A 89 12.63 -1.54 -6.00
N VAL A 90 12.79 -1.13 -4.74
CA VAL A 90 12.78 0.28 -4.31
C VAL A 90 14.18 0.71 -3.91
N GLU A 91 14.69 1.78 -4.53
CA GLU A 91 15.95 2.44 -4.20
C GLU A 91 15.75 3.49 -3.11
N ALA A 92 14.71 4.34 -3.27
CA ALA A 92 14.41 5.42 -2.35
C ALA A 92 12.92 5.77 -2.34
N VAL A 93 12.43 6.22 -1.20
CA VAL A 93 11.09 6.82 -1.04
C VAL A 93 11.24 8.18 -0.37
N THR A 94 10.66 9.20 -0.98
CA THR A 94 10.57 10.55 -0.40
C THR A 94 9.11 10.84 -0.09
N VAL A 95 8.81 11.13 1.18
CA VAL A 95 7.48 11.60 1.60
C VAL A 95 7.41 13.11 1.41
N LEU A 96 6.43 13.56 0.64
CA LEU A 96 6.15 14.99 0.45
C LEU A 96 5.05 15.40 1.43
N TRP A 97 5.17 16.62 1.94
CA TRP A 97 4.30 17.08 3.02
C TRP A 97 3.45 18.25 2.56
N PRO A 98 2.12 18.07 2.45
CA PRO A 98 1.21 19.20 2.24
C PRO A 98 1.35 20.25 3.37
N ALA A 99 0.96 21.47 3.10
CA ALA A 99 0.96 22.53 4.11
C ALA A 99 0.07 22.13 5.29
N PRO A 100 0.59 22.13 6.54
CA PRO A 100 -0.18 21.75 7.71
C PRO A 100 -1.12 22.88 8.15
N ARG A 101 -2.08 22.50 8.98
CA ARG A 101 -2.87 23.47 9.78
C ARG A 101 -2.25 23.65 11.16
N LYS A 102 -2.37 24.85 11.69
CA LYS A 102 -2.01 25.17 13.07
C LYS A 102 -3.22 24.93 13.98
N PHE A 103 -2.99 24.30 15.12
CA PHE A 103 -3.97 24.03 16.16
C PHE A 103 -3.47 24.54 17.50
N ASP A 104 -4.38 24.98 18.36
CA ASP A 104 -4.13 25.08 19.78
C ASP A 104 -4.01 23.66 20.38
N ASP A 105 -3.01 23.41 21.20
CA ASP A 105 -2.78 22.09 21.81
C ASP A 105 -3.55 21.90 23.13
N GLY A 106 -4.30 22.93 23.56
CA GLY A 106 -5.08 22.90 24.79
C GLY A 106 -4.26 23.17 26.06
N ALA A 107 -2.94 23.37 25.95
CA ALA A 107 -2.03 23.66 27.07
C ALA A 107 -1.32 25.00 26.93
N GLY A 108 -1.75 25.84 25.99
CA GLY A 108 -1.17 27.16 25.68
C GLY A 108 -0.07 27.10 24.61
N GLY A 109 0.24 25.93 24.07
CA GLY A 109 1.14 25.72 22.94
C GLY A 109 0.40 25.54 21.62
N THR A 110 1.15 25.27 20.56
CA THR A 110 0.62 25.05 19.22
C THR A 110 1.16 23.78 18.58
N ALA A 111 0.29 23.07 17.88
CA ALA A 111 0.63 21.92 17.08
C ALA A 111 0.36 22.15 15.60
N LEU A 112 1.14 21.51 14.73
CA LEU A 112 1.00 21.52 13.29
C LEU A 112 0.62 20.12 12.78
N GLY A 113 -0.39 20.04 11.94
CA GLY A 113 -0.86 18.75 11.44
C GLY A 113 -2.09 18.83 10.55
N TYR A 114 -2.89 17.77 10.57
CA TYR A 114 -4.02 17.59 9.67
C TYR A 114 -5.26 17.12 10.42
N LYS A 115 -6.42 17.53 9.92
CA LYS A 115 -7.75 17.09 10.38
C LYS A 115 -8.53 16.48 9.21
N GLN A 116 -9.51 15.63 9.51
CA GLN A 116 -10.38 14.96 8.56
C GLN A 116 -9.65 13.98 7.64
N GLN A 117 -8.88 14.49 6.69
CA GLN A 117 -8.09 13.66 5.77
C GLN A 117 -6.84 14.39 5.31
N VAL A 118 -5.85 13.61 4.95
CA VAL A 118 -4.64 14.07 4.27
C VAL A 118 -4.13 13.00 3.32
N VAL A 119 -3.59 13.40 2.21
CA VAL A 119 -2.75 12.55 1.35
C VAL A 119 -1.33 13.11 1.43
N LEU A 120 -0.39 12.26 1.87
CA LEU A 120 1.04 12.54 1.82
C LEU A 120 1.55 11.97 0.51
N PRO A 121 1.90 12.80 -0.50
CA PRO A 121 2.43 12.28 -1.75
C PRO A 121 3.76 11.58 -1.54
N LEU A 122 4.00 10.52 -2.31
CA LEU A 122 5.25 9.77 -2.33
C LEU A 122 5.93 9.92 -3.69
N ARG A 123 7.23 10.20 -3.67
CA ARG A 123 8.11 10.00 -4.81
C ARG A 123 8.95 8.76 -4.55
N ILE A 124 8.76 7.73 -5.37
CA ILE A 124 9.40 6.43 -5.24
C ILE A 124 10.39 6.28 -6.39
N VAL A 125 11.60 5.81 -6.12
CA VAL A 125 12.60 5.51 -7.14
C VAL A 125 12.83 4.00 -7.16
N ALA A 126 12.59 3.37 -8.31
CA ALA A 126 12.87 1.96 -8.52
C ALA A 126 14.35 1.71 -8.78
N LYS A 127 14.90 0.62 -8.26
CA LYS A 127 16.26 0.14 -8.59
C LYS A 127 16.39 -0.24 -10.06
N ASN A 128 15.34 -0.85 -10.61
CA ASN A 128 15.26 -1.26 -12.01
C ASN A 128 13.90 -0.80 -12.59
N ALA A 129 13.97 0.04 -13.63
CA ALA A 129 12.78 0.62 -14.28
C ALA A 129 11.93 -0.45 -14.99
N ASP A 130 12.54 -1.54 -15.47
CA ASP A 130 11.89 -2.59 -16.26
C ASP A 130 11.18 -3.64 -15.40
N LYS A 131 11.28 -3.51 -14.06
CA LYS A 131 10.66 -4.44 -13.12
C LYS A 131 9.53 -3.78 -12.35
N PRO A 132 8.50 -4.54 -11.95
CA PRO A 132 7.48 -4.04 -11.04
C PRO A 132 8.08 -3.63 -9.69
N VAL A 133 7.39 -2.77 -8.98
CA VAL A 133 7.73 -2.33 -7.63
C VAL A 133 6.64 -2.83 -6.68
N THR A 134 7.03 -3.40 -5.54
CA THR A 134 6.12 -3.63 -4.42
C THR A 134 6.53 -2.72 -3.27
N LEU A 135 5.71 -1.71 -3.01
CA LEU A 135 5.90 -0.81 -1.87
C LEU A 135 5.31 -1.44 -0.62
N ARG A 136 6.14 -1.67 0.39
CA ARG A 136 5.72 -2.07 1.74
C ARG A 136 6.06 -0.97 2.72
N ALA A 137 5.06 -0.48 3.42
CA ALA A 137 5.19 0.60 4.38
C ALA A 137 4.79 0.14 5.78
N ASN A 138 5.68 0.28 6.75
CA ASN A 138 5.33 0.30 8.16
C ASN A 138 5.29 1.77 8.60
N ILE A 139 4.15 2.20 9.11
CA ILE A 139 3.88 3.60 9.40
C ILE A 139 3.43 3.72 10.84
N ASN A 140 4.21 4.45 11.64
CA ASN A 140 3.91 4.78 13.01
C ASN A 140 3.53 6.25 13.11
N TYR A 141 2.32 6.54 13.59
CA TYR A 141 1.81 7.90 13.74
C TYR A 141 0.92 8.02 14.98
N ALA A 142 0.58 9.21 15.36
CA ALA A 142 -0.34 9.46 16.46
C ALA A 142 -1.63 10.11 15.96
N VAL A 143 -2.75 9.70 16.53
CA VAL A 143 -4.04 10.36 16.37
C VAL A 143 -4.48 10.92 17.72
N CYS A 144 -4.89 12.19 17.74
CA CYS A 144 -5.13 12.91 18.96
C CYS A 144 -6.45 13.70 18.88
N ASP A 145 -7.20 13.64 19.98
CA ASP A 145 -8.27 14.60 20.33
C ASP A 145 -7.93 15.19 21.70
N LYS A 146 -8.51 14.72 22.79
CA LYS A 146 -8.13 15.06 24.18
C LYS A 146 -6.93 14.26 24.66
N ILE A 147 -6.74 13.07 24.10
CA ILE A 147 -5.61 12.18 24.33
C ILE A 147 -4.96 11.83 23.00
N CYS A 148 -3.69 11.43 23.02
CA CYS A 148 -2.97 10.94 21.86
C CYS A 148 -2.84 9.41 21.93
N ILE A 149 -3.23 8.76 20.86
CA ILE A 149 -3.17 7.30 20.69
C ILE A 149 -2.14 7.00 19.61
N PRO A 150 -1.10 6.20 19.90
CA PRO A 150 -0.18 5.73 18.89
C PRO A 150 -0.87 4.69 17.99
N VAL A 151 -0.63 4.78 16.69
CA VAL A 151 -1.14 3.88 15.67
C VAL A 151 0.04 3.31 14.89
N GLU A 152 0.03 2.01 14.65
CA GLU A 152 0.93 1.34 13.73
C GLU A 152 0.10 0.73 12.58
N ALA A 153 0.44 1.07 11.35
CA ALA A 153 -0.21 0.55 10.15
C ALA A 153 0.82 -0.10 9.23
N ASN A 154 0.49 -1.29 8.70
CA ASN A 154 1.25 -1.98 7.68
C ASN A 154 0.44 -2.03 6.40
N ALA A 155 0.98 -1.51 5.30
CA ALA A 155 0.30 -1.50 4.02
C ALA A 155 1.24 -1.92 2.89
N GLU A 156 0.70 -2.61 1.89
CA GLU A 156 1.43 -3.07 0.71
C GLU A 156 0.67 -2.68 -0.55
N LEU A 157 1.40 -2.24 -1.59
CA LEU A 157 0.84 -1.89 -2.89
C LEU A 157 1.84 -2.21 -4.01
N GLY A 158 1.35 -2.90 -5.04
CA GLY A 158 2.10 -3.20 -6.26
C GLY A 158 1.96 -2.12 -7.32
N PHE A 159 3.06 -1.79 -8.00
CA PHE A 159 3.09 -0.90 -9.16
C PHE A 159 3.59 -1.68 -10.37
N ALA A 160 2.91 -1.57 -11.51
CA ALA A 160 3.33 -2.23 -12.74
C ALA A 160 4.70 -1.75 -13.23
N SER A 161 5.35 -2.55 -14.08
CA SER A 161 6.67 -2.24 -14.66
C SER A 161 6.62 -1.17 -15.76
N VAL A 162 5.50 -1.00 -16.45
CA VAL A 162 5.33 -0.04 -17.54
C VAL A 162 4.47 1.14 -17.10
N ALA A 163 4.76 2.32 -17.68
CA ALA A 163 3.93 3.50 -17.47
C ALA A 163 2.50 3.20 -17.95
N SER A 164 1.54 3.44 -17.11
CA SER A 164 0.11 3.39 -17.43
C SER A 164 -0.34 4.76 -17.93
#